data_8351f5513d900b417c5e33353bf39d3c
#
_entry.id   8351f5513d900b417c5e33353bf39d3c
#
_cell.length_a   1.000
_cell.length_b   1.000
_cell.length_c   1.000
_cell.angle_alpha   90.00
_cell.angle_beta   90.00
_cell.angle_gamma   90.00
#
_symmetry.space_group_name_H-M   'P 1'
#
loop_
_entity.id
_entity.type
_entity.pdbx_description
1 polymer ?
#
loop_
_entity_poly.entity_id
_entity_poly.type
_entity_poly.pdbx_seq_one_letter_code
_entity_poly.pdbx_strand_id
1 'polypeptide(L)'
;NPLFSGFEDLRLSLAGVQDKAAICLIDNQIALPTHGCPTTHILKPANPHFEGLVENEFFCLSLAKDVGLHIPEITLTHLKAISYLLIQRYDRIIDNQKMQRIHQEDFCQALNIIATRKYQNEGGPGVNQCFNLIDQTSQPAKGRDQLINAIIFNFLIGNMDAHGKNFSLLHSSSNHIQLAPFYDLVCTSFFPDLSRKMAMK
;
A
#
# COMPACT_ATOMS: atom_id res chain seq x y z
N ASN A 1 6.63 20.44 6.41
CA ASN A 1 7.52 19.43 5.85
C ASN A 1 8.42 20.10 4.79
N PRO A 2 9.77 20.17 4.96
CA PRO A 2 10.65 20.90 4.04
C PRO A 2 10.66 20.37 2.61
N LEU A 3 10.26 19.12 2.38
CA LEU A 3 10.15 18.52 1.03
C LEU A 3 8.92 19.03 0.26
N PHE A 4 7.91 19.57 0.96
CA PHE A 4 6.63 19.95 0.35
C PHE A 4 6.25 21.42 0.61
N SER A 5 7.13 22.24 1.21
CA SER A 5 6.87 23.63 1.60
C SER A 5 6.64 24.63 0.43
N GLY A 6 6.49 24.15 -0.79
CA GLY A 6 6.15 24.97 -1.96
C GLY A 6 5.00 24.41 -2.79
N PHE A 7 4.29 23.36 -2.28
CA PHE A 7 3.31 22.61 -3.06
C PHE A 7 1.96 22.53 -2.38
N GLU A 8 1.36 23.68 -2.10
CA GLU A 8 0.03 23.76 -1.47
C GLU A 8 -1.07 23.09 -2.31
N ASP A 9 -0.87 22.91 -3.62
CA ASP A 9 -1.86 22.30 -4.53
C ASP A 9 -1.72 20.77 -4.70
N LEU A 10 -0.71 20.14 -4.11
CA LEU A 10 -0.57 18.68 -4.15
C LEU A 10 -1.44 17.99 -3.08
N ARG A 11 -2.73 18.20 -3.13
CA ARG A 11 -3.71 17.37 -2.39
C ARG A 11 -3.80 16.00 -3.02
N LEU A 12 -2.85 15.14 -2.64
CA LEU A 12 -2.88 13.74 -3.03
C LEU A 12 -3.85 13.01 -2.12
N SER A 13 -4.93 12.52 -2.69
CA SER A 13 -5.94 11.69 -2.04
C SER A 13 -5.45 10.26 -1.79
N LEU A 14 -4.27 10.11 -1.17
CA LEU A 14 -3.80 8.83 -0.68
C LEU A 14 -4.24 8.70 0.77
N ALA A 15 -5.21 7.84 1.01
CA ALA A 15 -5.72 7.59 2.35
C ALA A 15 -4.62 7.00 3.26
N GLY A 16 -4.41 7.61 4.42
CA GLY A 16 -3.46 7.13 5.42
C GLY A 16 -2.91 8.24 6.31
N VAL A 17 -2.40 7.88 7.46
CA VAL A 17 -1.85 8.79 8.47
C VAL A 17 -0.41 9.23 8.12
N GLN A 18 0.31 8.43 7.32
CA GLN A 18 1.67 8.72 6.89
C GLN A 18 1.66 9.66 5.68
N ASP A 19 2.47 10.71 5.74
CA ASP A 19 2.72 11.60 4.59
C ASP A 19 3.23 10.79 3.40
N LYS A 20 2.63 11.03 2.24
CA LYS A 20 3.04 10.37 1.00
C LYS A 20 2.71 11.23 -0.21
N ALA A 21 3.53 11.10 -1.25
CA ALA A 21 3.36 11.83 -2.49
C ALA A 21 3.41 10.88 -3.68
N ALA A 22 2.51 11.07 -4.65
CA ALA A 22 2.63 10.41 -5.93
C ALA A 22 3.55 11.24 -6.84
N ILE A 23 4.60 10.61 -7.36
CA ILE A 23 5.67 11.25 -8.12
C ILE A 23 5.92 10.52 -9.45
N CYS A 24 6.65 11.17 -10.36
CA CYS A 24 7.27 10.54 -11.51
C CYS A 24 8.75 10.26 -11.20
N LEU A 25 9.25 9.11 -11.59
CA LEU A 25 10.69 8.84 -11.61
C LEU A 25 11.11 8.81 -13.09
N ILE A 26 11.95 9.77 -13.49
CA ILE A 26 12.46 9.93 -14.86
C ILE A 26 13.98 9.93 -14.76
N ASP A 27 14.65 9.01 -15.44
CA ASP A 27 16.12 8.85 -15.41
C ASP A 27 16.70 8.86 -13.98
N ASN A 28 16.05 8.15 -13.06
CA ASN A 28 16.37 8.11 -11.63
C ASN A 28 16.26 9.46 -10.88
N GLN A 29 15.62 10.46 -11.50
CA GLN A 29 15.35 11.73 -10.85
C GLN A 29 13.87 11.84 -10.46
N ILE A 30 13.63 12.33 -9.24
CA ILE A 30 12.27 12.58 -8.75
C ILE A 30 11.73 13.84 -9.43
N ALA A 31 10.62 13.68 -10.13
CA ALA A 31 9.90 14.76 -10.76
C ALA A 31 8.46 14.84 -10.24
N LEU A 32 7.94 16.04 -10.17
CA LEU A 32 6.52 16.24 -9.85
C LEU A 32 5.67 15.94 -11.10
N PRO A 33 4.49 15.34 -10.90
CA PRO A 33 3.58 15.11 -11.99
C PRO A 33 3.09 16.46 -12.55
N THR A 34 3.38 16.71 -13.82
CA THR A 34 2.78 17.80 -14.57
C THR A 34 1.48 17.33 -15.22
N HIS A 35 0.63 18.26 -15.70
CA HIS A 35 -0.63 17.93 -16.36
C HIS A 35 -0.41 16.90 -17.50
N GLY A 36 -1.08 15.74 -17.36
CA GLY A 36 -1.01 14.66 -18.34
C GLY A 36 0.12 13.64 -18.14
N CYS A 37 1.05 13.85 -17.18
CA CYS A 37 2.08 12.87 -16.87
C CYS A 37 1.58 11.93 -15.74
N PRO A 38 1.37 10.63 -16.01
CA PRO A 38 0.96 9.69 -14.98
C PRO A 38 2.09 9.42 -14.00
N THR A 39 1.77 9.44 -12.70
CA THR A 39 2.73 9.14 -11.64
C THR A 39 3.17 7.68 -11.67
N THR A 40 4.45 7.45 -11.46
CA THR A 40 5.08 6.11 -11.52
C THR A 40 5.35 5.51 -10.15
N HIS A 41 5.56 6.35 -9.13
CA HIS A 41 5.94 5.92 -7.78
C HIS A 41 5.14 6.65 -6.70
N ILE A 42 5.12 6.05 -5.53
CA ILE A 42 4.72 6.66 -4.27
C ILE A 42 5.98 6.91 -3.47
N LEU A 43 6.18 8.15 -3.02
CA LEU A 43 7.25 8.54 -2.12
C LEU A 43 6.68 8.69 -0.72
N LYS A 44 7.27 8.00 0.25
CA LYS A 44 6.97 8.11 1.68
C LYS A 44 8.20 8.66 2.41
N PRO A 45 8.17 9.88 2.92
CA PRO A 45 9.28 10.45 3.70
C PRO A 45 9.29 9.91 5.12
N ALA A 46 10.45 10.05 5.79
CA ALA A 46 10.56 9.79 7.22
C ALA A 46 9.54 10.63 8.00
N ASN A 47 8.94 10.02 9.00
CA ASN A 47 7.92 10.67 9.83
C ASN A 47 8.58 11.14 11.14
N PRO A 48 8.50 12.42 11.50
CA PRO A 48 9.14 12.96 12.71
C PRO A 48 8.52 12.42 14.01
N HIS A 49 7.29 11.89 13.99
CA HIS A 49 6.63 11.30 15.15
C HIS A 49 6.92 9.81 15.31
N PHE A 50 7.36 9.15 14.25
CA PHE A 50 7.66 7.72 14.23
C PHE A 50 9.04 7.50 13.63
N GLU A 51 10.08 7.66 14.47
CA GLU A 51 11.46 7.45 14.05
C GLU A 51 11.65 6.02 13.54
N GLY A 52 12.31 5.89 12.38
CA GLY A 52 12.58 4.59 11.76
C GLY A 52 11.38 3.96 11.03
N LEU A 53 10.25 4.67 10.87
CA LEU A 53 9.05 4.12 10.21
C LEU A 53 9.31 3.70 8.75
N VAL A 54 10.09 4.49 8.03
CA VAL A 54 10.42 4.23 6.61
C VAL A 54 11.33 3.00 6.50
N GLU A 55 12.32 2.88 7.37
CA GLU A 55 13.22 1.73 7.45
C GLU A 55 12.47 0.46 7.89
N ASN A 56 11.56 0.58 8.84
CA ASN A 56 10.69 -0.50 9.30
C ASN A 56 9.81 -1.03 8.16
N GLU A 57 9.14 -0.15 7.41
CA GLU A 57 8.32 -0.55 6.25
C GLU A 57 9.18 -1.19 5.16
N PHE A 58 10.35 -0.62 4.84
CA PHE A 58 11.28 -1.19 3.87
C PHE A 58 11.72 -2.60 4.28
N PHE A 59 12.10 -2.78 5.56
CA PHE A 59 12.51 -4.09 6.10
C PHE A 59 11.38 -5.11 6.01
N CYS A 60 10.17 -4.75 6.46
CA CYS A 60 9.01 -5.65 6.41
C CYS A 60 8.62 -6.03 4.98
N LEU A 61 8.63 -5.08 4.04
CA LEU A 61 8.36 -5.37 2.63
C LEU A 61 9.46 -6.26 2.03
N SER A 62 10.74 -6.00 2.33
CA SER A 62 11.85 -6.86 1.87
C SER A 62 11.70 -8.27 2.38
N LEU A 63 11.42 -8.45 3.67
CA LEU A 63 11.16 -9.75 4.28
C LEU A 63 9.95 -10.45 3.64
N ALA A 64 8.87 -9.70 3.34
CA ALA A 64 7.71 -10.23 2.65
C ALA A 64 8.07 -10.79 1.26
N LYS A 65 8.93 -10.09 0.51
CA LYS A 65 9.46 -10.55 -0.79
C LYS A 65 10.25 -11.84 -0.63
N ASP A 66 11.13 -11.92 0.37
CA ASP A 66 12.01 -13.07 0.63
C ASP A 66 11.21 -14.33 1.03
N VAL A 67 10.08 -14.17 1.70
CA VAL A 67 9.18 -15.29 2.03
C VAL A 67 8.13 -15.58 0.93
N GLY A 68 8.23 -14.93 -0.22
CA GLY A 68 7.42 -15.21 -1.41
C GLY A 68 6.08 -14.47 -1.50
N LEU A 69 5.84 -13.45 -0.68
CA LEU A 69 4.69 -12.58 -0.86
C LEU A 69 4.90 -11.64 -2.07
N HIS A 70 3.84 -11.42 -2.82
CA HIS A 70 3.86 -10.50 -3.94
C HIS A 70 3.74 -9.06 -3.45
N ILE A 71 4.83 -8.31 -3.56
CA ILE A 71 4.91 -6.90 -3.18
C ILE A 71 5.31 -6.04 -4.39
N PRO A 72 5.06 -4.71 -4.39
CA PRO A 72 5.61 -3.81 -5.39
C PRO A 72 7.14 -3.70 -5.27
N GLU A 73 7.81 -3.23 -6.32
CA GLU A 73 9.22 -2.88 -6.22
C GLU A 73 9.41 -1.67 -5.30
N ILE A 74 10.41 -1.77 -4.43
CA ILE A 74 10.70 -0.77 -3.39
C ILE A 74 12.16 -0.36 -3.40
N THR A 75 12.43 0.88 -3.06
CA THR A 75 13.78 1.41 -2.90
C THR A 75 13.84 2.33 -1.69
N LEU A 76 14.72 2.01 -0.73
CA LEU A 76 15.05 2.92 0.36
C LEU A 76 16.18 3.82 -0.11
N THR A 77 16.00 5.13 0.03
CA THR A 77 17.01 6.10 -0.37
C THR A 77 17.05 7.28 0.59
N HIS A 78 18.07 8.11 0.45
CA HIS A 78 18.32 9.24 1.33
C HIS A 78 18.50 10.52 0.52
N LEU A 79 17.88 11.60 0.96
CA LEU A 79 18.17 12.95 0.48
C LEU A 79 18.72 13.76 1.67
N LYS A 80 20.02 14.07 1.64
CA LYS A 80 20.74 14.60 2.79
C LYS A 80 20.60 13.64 3.98
N ALA A 81 20.04 14.09 5.11
CA ALA A 81 19.82 13.30 6.33
C ALA A 81 18.41 12.70 6.42
N ILE A 82 17.60 12.81 5.38
CA ILE A 82 16.19 12.34 5.41
C ILE A 82 16.08 11.06 4.59
N SER A 83 15.62 9.99 5.25
CA SER A 83 15.25 8.75 4.57
C SER A 83 13.88 8.87 3.91
N TYR A 84 13.73 8.21 2.77
CA TYR A 84 12.42 8.04 2.14
C TYR A 84 12.33 6.71 1.40
N LEU A 85 11.13 6.15 1.39
CA LEU A 85 10.79 4.93 0.68
C LEU A 85 10.12 5.30 -0.64
N LEU A 86 10.67 4.78 -1.74
CA LEU A 86 10.04 4.80 -3.06
C LEU A 86 9.37 3.46 -3.31
N ILE A 87 8.10 3.49 -3.66
CA ILE A 87 7.30 2.31 -3.99
C ILE A 87 6.82 2.46 -5.42
N GLN A 88 7.20 1.55 -6.29
CA GLN A 88 6.72 1.54 -7.68
C GLN A 88 5.21 1.26 -7.71
N ARG A 89 4.49 2.02 -8.48
CA ARG A 89 3.04 1.84 -8.63
C ARG A 89 2.75 0.63 -9.50
N TYR A 90 2.19 -0.41 -8.90
CA TYR A 90 1.78 -1.65 -9.58
C TYR A 90 0.50 -1.49 -10.42
N ASP A 91 -0.25 -0.40 -10.21
CA ASP A 91 -1.44 -0.04 -11.00
C ASP A 91 -1.08 0.78 -12.26
N ARG A 92 0.17 0.67 -12.71
CA ARG A 92 0.69 1.29 -13.94
C ARG A 92 1.26 0.21 -14.84
N ILE A 93 0.80 0.18 -16.09
CA ILE A 93 1.35 -0.67 -17.14
C ILE A 93 1.77 0.20 -18.32
N ILE A 94 2.80 -0.24 -19.04
CA ILE A 94 3.21 0.39 -20.29
C ILE A 94 2.64 -0.47 -21.42
N ASP A 95 1.73 0.13 -22.20
CA ASP A 95 1.17 -0.46 -23.38
C ASP A 95 1.41 0.46 -24.59
N ASN A 96 2.03 -0.07 -25.64
CA ASN A 96 2.37 0.70 -26.85
C ASN A 96 3.07 2.05 -26.54
N GLN A 97 4.05 2.04 -25.64
CA GLN A 97 4.80 3.23 -25.16
C GLN A 97 3.92 4.26 -24.42
N LYS A 98 2.67 3.93 -24.09
CA LYS A 98 1.80 4.76 -23.27
C LYS A 98 1.59 4.11 -21.92
N MET A 99 1.72 4.91 -20.87
CA MET A 99 1.39 4.46 -19.52
C MET A 99 -0.11 4.46 -19.33
N GLN A 100 -0.65 3.29 -18.98
CA GLN A 100 -2.06 3.09 -18.65
C GLN A 100 -2.22 2.86 -17.16
N ARG A 101 -3.35 3.28 -16.62
CA ARG A 101 -3.74 3.00 -15.23
C ARG A 101 -4.66 1.80 -15.20
N ILE A 102 -4.31 0.81 -14.37
CA ILE A 102 -5.21 -0.28 -13.99
C ILE A 102 -6.11 0.24 -12.86
N HIS A 103 -7.40 -0.06 -12.92
CA HIS A 103 -8.32 0.26 -11.84
C HIS A 103 -7.97 -0.58 -10.61
N GLN A 104 -7.91 0.09 -9.46
CA GLN A 104 -7.68 -0.51 -8.15
C GLN A 104 -8.77 -0.08 -7.19
N GLU A 105 -9.26 -0.99 -6.38
CA GLU A 105 -10.11 -0.70 -5.23
C GLU A 105 -9.64 -1.48 -4.00
N ASP A 106 -9.64 -0.84 -2.85
CA ASP A 106 -9.36 -1.52 -1.59
C ASP A 106 -10.57 -2.36 -1.14
N PHE A 107 -10.36 -3.28 -0.18
CA PHE A 107 -11.43 -4.18 0.27
C PHE A 107 -12.60 -3.45 0.92
N CYS A 108 -12.38 -2.27 1.52
CA CYS A 108 -13.50 -1.45 1.99
C CYS A 108 -14.33 -0.93 0.80
N GLN A 109 -13.67 -0.45 -0.26
CA GLN A 109 -14.36 0.01 -1.48
C GLN A 109 -15.13 -1.14 -2.15
N ALA A 110 -14.47 -2.30 -2.35
CA ALA A 110 -15.08 -3.47 -2.96
C ALA A 110 -16.28 -4.03 -2.17
N LEU A 111 -16.30 -3.84 -0.85
CA LEU A 111 -17.39 -4.23 0.04
C LEU A 111 -18.38 -3.09 0.34
N ASN A 112 -18.25 -1.95 -0.34
CA ASN A 112 -19.09 -0.76 -0.12
C ASN A 112 -19.08 -0.26 1.34
N ILE A 113 -17.91 -0.34 2.00
CA ILE A 113 -17.69 0.13 3.37
C ILE A 113 -17.01 1.50 3.31
N ILE A 114 -17.56 2.48 4.02
CA ILE A 114 -17.00 3.84 4.04
C ILE A 114 -15.59 3.86 4.67
N ALA A 115 -14.72 4.72 4.16
CA ALA A 115 -13.29 4.78 4.52
C ALA A 115 -13.03 5.00 6.02
N THR A 116 -13.94 5.63 6.74
CA THR A 116 -13.85 5.86 8.20
C THR A 116 -14.06 4.60 9.02
N ARG A 117 -14.66 3.55 8.45
CA ARG A 117 -14.91 2.26 9.11
C ARG A 117 -13.95 1.19 8.62
N LYS A 118 -12.66 1.50 8.54
CA LYS A 118 -11.65 0.58 8.00
C LYS A 118 -11.27 -0.57 8.93
N TYR A 119 -11.50 -0.41 10.24
CA TYR A 119 -11.21 -1.42 11.27
C TYR A 119 -12.43 -2.32 11.53
N GLN A 120 -12.19 -3.60 11.73
CA GLN A 120 -13.28 -4.57 11.96
C GLN A 120 -14.17 -4.20 13.16
N ASN A 121 -13.57 -3.72 14.26
CA ASN A 121 -14.33 -3.30 15.46
C ASN A 121 -15.14 -2.00 15.25
N GLU A 122 -14.93 -1.29 14.17
CA GLU A 122 -15.65 -0.07 13.78
C GLU A 122 -16.64 -0.32 12.61
N GLY A 123 -16.84 -1.59 12.25
CA GLY A 123 -17.71 -2.00 11.14
C GLY A 123 -17.00 -2.19 9.81
N GLY A 124 -15.67 -2.27 9.83
CA GLY A 124 -14.84 -2.69 8.70
C GLY A 124 -14.89 -4.20 8.44
N PRO A 125 -14.25 -4.65 7.35
CA PRO A 125 -14.32 -6.07 6.99
C PRO A 125 -13.53 -6.93 7.98
N GLY A 126 -14.11 -8.07 8.33
CA GLY A 126 -13.38 -9.16 8.99
C GLY A 126 -12.80 -10.14 7.98
N VAL A 127 -11.96 -11.05 8.45
CA VAL A 127 -11.23 -12.02 7.62
C VAL A 127 -12.19 -12.84 6.73
N ASN A 128 -13.33 -13.28 7.26
CA ASN A 128 -14.31 -14.06 6.47
C ASN A 128 -14.88 -13.27 5.29
N GLN A 129 -15.17 -11.97 5.46
CA GLN A 129 -15.65 -11.12 4.39
C GLN A 129 -14.57 -10.90 3.31
N CYS A 130 -13.30 -10.80 3.73
CA CYS A 130 -12.17 -10.71 2.82
C CYS A 130 -12.04 -11.98 1.96
N PHE A 131 -12.18 -13.18 2.54
CA PHE A 131 -12.18 -14.44 1.77
C PHE A 131 -13.36 -14.54 0.82
N ASN A 132 -14.57 -14.16 1.26
CA ASN A 132 -15.75 -14.14 0.38
C ASN A 132 -15.57 -13.19 -0.81
N LEU A 133 -14.86 -12.09 -0.62
CA LEU A 133 -14.52 -11.17 -1.70
C LEU A 133 -13.52 -11.80 -2.68
N ILE A 134 -12.50 -12.49 -2.17
CA ILE A 134 -11.52 -13.21 -3.00
C ILE A 134 -12.17 -14.32 -3.83
N ASP A 135 -13.20 -14.98 -3.32
CA ASP A 135 -13.95 -16.02 -4.05
C ASP A 135 -14.64 -15.50 -5.32
N GLN A 136 -14.83 -14.18 -5.43
CA GLN A 136 -15.41 -13.52 -6.60
C GLN A 136 -14.36 -13.06 -7.63
N THR A 137 -13.06 -13.29 -7.36
CA THR A 137 -11.97 -12.95 -8.27
C THR A 137 -11.78 -13.99 -9.38
N SER A 138 -10.95 -13.66 -10.37
CA SER A 138 -10.67 -14.56 -11.51
C SER A 138 -9.84 -15.79 -11.14
N GLN A 139 -9.13 -15.76 -10.01
CA GLN A 139 -8.28 -16.86 -9.53
C GLN A 139 -8.48 -17.07 -8.00
N PRO A 140 -9.66 -17.53 -7.57
CA PRO A 140 -10.00 -17.57 -6.15
C PRO A 140 -9.06 -18.45 -5.32
N ALA A 141 -8.67 -19.62 -5.79
CA ALA A 141 -7.78 -20.51 -5.07
C ALA A 141 -6.41 -19.87 -4.79
N LYS A 142 -5.81 -19.25 -5.83
CA LYS A 142 -4.55 -18.51 -5.70
C LYS A 142 -4.72 -17.28 -4.79
N GLY A 143 -5.80 -16.54 -4.95
CA GLY A 143 -6.10 -15.38 -4.13
C GLY A 143 -6.26 -15.74 -2.64
N ARG A 144 -6.90 -16.87 -2.33
CA ARG A 144 -7.02 -17.37 -0.96
C ARG A 144 -5.67 -17.73 -0.35
N ASP A 145 -4.83 -18.44 -1.10
CA ASP A 145 -3.47 -18.78 -0.66
C ASP A 145 -2.65 -17.51 -0.38
N GLN A 146 -2.66 -16.56 -1.30
CA GLN A 146 -1.98 -15.28 -1.12
C GLN A 146 -2.51 -14.50 0.08
N LEU A 147 -3.82 -14.42 0.26
CA LEU A 147 -4.43 -13.67 1.37
C LEU A 147 -4.12 -14.29 2.72
N ILE A 148 -4.19 -15.63 2.87
CA ILE A 148 -3.88 -16.30 4.14
C ILE A 148 -2.41 -16.09 4.51
N ASN A 149 -1.50 -16.22 3.53
CA ASN A 149 -0.07 -15.99 3.75
C ASN A 149 0.21 -14.55 4.20
N ALA A 150 -0.48 -13.56 3.60
CA ALA A 150 -0.35 -12.16 4.00
C ALA A 150 -0.94 -11.89 5.40
N ILE A 151 -2.05 -12.52 5.77
CA ILE A 151 -2.64 -12.39 7.12
C ILE A 151 -1.67 -12.97 8.16
N ILE A 152 -1.13 -14.18 7.91
CA ILE A 152 -0.14 -14.82 8.80
C ILE A 152 1.12 -13.93 8.89
N PHE A 153 1.61 -13.42 7.77
CA PHE A 153 2.77 -12.54 7.75
C PHE A 153 2.55 -11.27 8.57
N ASN A 154 1.42 -10.58 8.40
CA ASN A 154 1.08 -9.39 9.18
C ASN A 154 1.04 -9.70 10.69
N PHE A 155 0.50 -10.85 11.07
CA PHE A 155 0.51 -11.29 12.46
C PHE A 155 1.93 -11.50 12.99
N LEU A 156 2.78 -12.21 12.22
CA LEU A 156 4.14 -12.55 12.64
C LEU A 156 5.06 -11.33 12.75
N ILE A 157 4.94 -10.35 11.86
CA ILE A 157 5.71 -9.10 11.94
C ILE A 157 5.14 -8.12 12.97
N GLY A 158 4.01 -8.42 13.59
CA GLY A 158 3.37 -7.52 14.55
C GLY A 158 2.73 -6.29 13.91
N ASN A 159 2.21 -6.41 12.67
CA ASN A 159 1.42 -5.35 12.04
C ASN A 159 -0.02 -5.35 12.57
N MET A 160 -0.26 -4.59 13.62
CA MET A 160 -1.59 -4.47 14.24
C MET A 160 -2.54 -3.58 13.42
N ASP A 161 -2.03 -2.82 12.44
CA ASP A 161 -2.82 -1.90 11.60
C ASP A 161 -3.22 -2.49 10.22
N ALA A 162 -3.11 -3.81 10.03
CA ALA A 162 -3.52 -4.48 8.81
C ALA A 162 -5.06 -4.53 8.67
N HIS A 163 -5.65 -3.43 8.22
CA HIS A 163 -7.10 -3.25 8.06
C HIS A 163 -7.56 -3.43 6.61
N GLY A 164 -8.88 -3.36 6.36
CA GLY A 164 -9.47 -3.61 5.05
C GLY A 164 -8.94 -2.73 3.90
N LYS A 165 -8.39 -1.56 4.18
CA LYS A 165 -7.80 -0.67 3.17
C LYS A 165 -6.34 -1.00 2.81
N ASN A 166 -5.70 -1.94 3.51
CA ASN A 166 -4.34 -2.41 3.19
C ASN A 166 -4.35 -3.59 2.21
N PHE A 167 -5.52 -4.05 1.81
CA PHE A 167 -5.71 -5.08 0.80
C PHE A 167 -6.52 -4.52 -0.36
N SER A 168 -6.13 -4.83 -1.59
CA SER A 168 -6.77 -4.28 -2.79
C SER A 168 -6.96 -5.31 -3.87
N LEU A 169 -7.91 -5.05 -4.74
CA LEU A 169 -8.13 -5.75 -6.00
C LEU A 169 -7.66 -4.91 -7.17
N LEU A 170 -7.08 -5.56 -8.18
CA LEU A 170 -6.75 -4.98 -9.48
C LEU A 170 -7.72 -5.49 -10.54
N HIS A 171 -8.27 -4.59 -11.33
CA HIS A 171 -9.16 -4.86 -12.45
C HIS A 171 -8.39 -4.63 -13.75
N SER A 172 -7.61 -5.63 -14.21
CA SER A 172 -6.80 -5.51 -15.43
C SER A 172 -7.63 -5.55 -16.73
N SER A 173 -8.84 -6.08 -16.66
CA SER A 173 -9.86 -6.00 -17.70
C SER A 173 -11.24 -6.22 -17.05
N SER A 174 -12.32 -6.04 -17.81
CA SER A 174 -13.68 -6.22 -17.31
C SER A 174 -13.95 -7.58 -16.66
N ASN A 175 -13.19 -8.61 -17.07
CA ASN A 175 -13.36 -9.98 -16.58
C ASN A 175 -12.14 -10.52 -15.85
N HIS A 176 -11.13 -9.70 -15.56
CA HIS A 176 -9.94 -10.16 -14.87
C HIS A 176 -9.67 -9.34 -13.62
N ILE A 177 -10.15 -9.86 -12.50
CA ILE A 177 -9.99 -9.29 -11.16
C ILE A 177 -9.06 -10.17 -10.36
N GLN A 178 -8.02 -9.61 -9.75
CA GLN A 178 -7.05 -10.33 -8.94
C GLN A 178 -6.64 -9.54 -7.70
N LEU A 179 -6.09 -10.24 -6.71
CA LEU A 179 -5.49 -9.61 -5.54
C LEU A 179 -4.28 -8.77 -5.98
N ALA A 180 -4.21 -7.53 -5.51
CA ALA A 180 -3.10 -6.62 -5.76
C ALA A 180 -1.84 -7.05 -4.97
N PRO A 181 -0.64 -6.61 -5.37
CA PRO A 181 0.55 -6.70 -4.51
C PRO A 181 0.30 -6.09 -3.14
N PHE A 182 0.88 -6.69 -2.09
CA PHE A 182 0.72 -6.21 -0.71
C PHE A 182 1.56 -4.97 -0.45
N TYR A 183 1.03 -4.03 0.31
CA TYR A 183 1.62 -2.76 0.67
C TYR A 183 1.31 -2.40 2.12
N ASP A 184 1.94 -1.34 2.64
CA ASP A 184 1.76 -0.91 4.04
C ASP A 184 2.04 -2.04 5.06
N LEU A 185 3.06 -2.88 4.77
CA LEU A 185 3.55 -3.92 5.68
C LEU A 185 4.54 -3.28 6.67
N VAL A 186 4.10 -3.07 7.89
CA VAL A 186 4.85 -2.35 8.93
C VAL A 186 4.75 -3.10 10.25
N CYS A 187 5.87 -3.30 10.93
CA CYS A 187 5.84 -3.77 12.33
C CYS A 187 5.36 -2.63 13.24
N THR A 188 4.04 -2.46 13.38
CA THR A 188 3.47 -1.41 14.24
C THR A 188 3.73 -1.67 15.72
N SER A 189 3.97 -2.92 16.10
CA SER A 189 4.34 -3.30 17.46
C SER A 189 5.72 -2.78 17.90
N PHE A 190 6.53 -2.30 16.97
CA PHE A 190 7.79 -1.62 17.28
C PHE A 190 7.55 -0.25 17.95
N PHE A 191 6.44 0.40 17.67
CA PHE A 191 6.10 1.73 18.19
C PHE A 191 5.22 1.60 19.44
N PRO A 192 5.69 2.02 20.64
CA PRO A 192 4.99 1.78 21.90
C PRO A 192 3.62 2.44 22.01
N ASP A 193 3.43 3.58 21.32
CA ASP A 193 2.21 4.38 21.38
C ASP A 193 1.09 3.88 20.46
N LEU A 194 1.38 2.90 19.59
CA LEU A 194 0.38 2.34 18.69
C LEU A 194 -0.41 1.19 19.31
N SER A 195 -1.61 0.97 18.80
CA SER A 195 -2.50 -0.11 19.24
C SER A 195 -1.83 -1.48 19.17
N ARG A 196 -2.06 -2.32 20.18
CA ARG A 196 -1.62 -3.72 20.24
C ARG A 196 -2.73 -4.69 19.80
N LYS A 197 -3.86 -4.18 19.31
CA LYS A 197 -4.99 -4.99 18.86
C LYS A 197 -4.96 -5.10 17.34
N MET A 198 -5.05 -6.32 16.83
CA MET A 198 -5.19 -6.57 15.40
C MET A 198 -6.40 -5.83 14.83
N ALA A 199 -6.21 -5.16 13.71
CA ALA A 199 -7.26 -4.44 12.99
C ALA A 199 -8.33 -5.35 12.38
N MET A 200 -7.94 -6.56 11.99
CA MET A 200 -8.79 -7.66 11.50
C MET A 200 -8.52 -8.95 12.26
N LYS A 201 -9.57 -9.76 12.46
CA LYS A 201 -9.53 -11.07 13.13
C LYS A 201 -10.33 -12.08 12.32
#